data_0dfc981a8490beb0d95a4573ddfb2731
#
_entry.id   0dfc981a8490beb0d95a4573ddfb2731
#
_cell.length_a   1.000
_cell.length_b   1.000
_cell.length_c   1.000
_cell.angle_alpha   90.00
_cell.angle_beta   90.00
_cell.angle_gamma   90.00
#
_symmetry.space_group_name_H-M   'P 1'
#
loop_
_entity.id
_entity.type
_entity.pdbx_description
1 polymer ?
#
loop_
_entity_poly.entity_id
_entity_poly.type
_entity_poly.pdbx_seq_one_letter_code
_entity_poly.pdbx_strand_id
1 'polypeptide(L)'
;MIARNQSTALNDKRSVHLKSSTVREWMMFIVLVAIGAAGRWLLRDIPNFTPAAGVAIFAGLYFSTPALALLTPLAVMVVSNIGLQSYGNWGMLAVVYAALLFPVLLSRVLSQSESGRRRLRPTGMLACGVLPSIFFFLLTNFAVWFGGGLYAPTPTGLLNCYIQAIPFYHYTLISDLLFIGIAILSYELIVYFDHLNQAMAVEN
;
A
#
# COMPACT_ATOMS: atom_id res chain seq x y z
N MET A 1 -16.63 -34.51 -33.23
CA MET A 1 -17.62 -33.97 -32.26
C MET A 1 -17.06 -33.86 -30.84
N ILE A 2 -16.26 -34.82 -30.37
CA ILE A 2 -15.67 -34.87 -28.98
C ILE A 2 -14.71 -33.73 -28.72
N ALA A 3 -13.83 -33.34 -29.64
CA ALA A 3 -12.83 -32.27 -29.43
C ALA A 3 -13.47 -30.88 -29.26
N ARG A 4 -14.61 -30.62 -29.89
CA ARG A 4 -15.34 -29.34 -29.77
C ARG A 4 -15.98 -29.17 -28.36
N ASN A 5 -16.42 -30.26 -27.79
CA ASN A 5 -17.03 -30.26 -26.45
C ASN A 5 -15.98 -30.05 -25.34
N GLN A 6 -14.76 -30.57 -25.50
CA GLN A 6 -13.66 -30.38 -24.55
C GLN A 6 -13.15 -28.94 -24.56
N SER A 7 -13.05 -28.31 -25.74
CA SER A 7 -12.61 -26.91 -25.81
C SER A 7 -13.62 -25.93 -25.19
N THR A 8 -14.92 -26.21 -25.31
CA THR A 8 -15.98 -25.40 -24.71
C THR A 8 -15.98 -25.54 -23.18
N ALA A 9 -15.83 -26.76 -22.66
CA ALA A 9 -15.75 -27.01 -21.22
C ALA A 9 -14.49 -26.41 -20.57
N LEU A 10 -13.35 -26.42 -21.27
CA LEU A 10 -12.12 -25.77 -20.80
C LEU A 10 -12.23 -24.23 -20.79
N ASN A 11 -12.86 -23.66 -21.82
CA ASN A 11 -13.13 -22.22 -21.86
C ASN A 11 -14.10 -21.78 -20.77
N ASP A 12 -15.13 -22.57 -20.48
CA ASP A 12 -16.10 -22.28 -19.44
C ASP A 12 -15.45 -22.32 -18.03
N LYS A 13 -14.66 -23.36 -17.72
CA LYS A 13 -13.90 -23.45 -16.48
C LYS A 13 -12.92 -22.29 -16.33
N ARG A 14 -12.24 -21.88 -17.41
CA ARG A 14 -11.31 -20.74 -17.40
C ARG A 14 -12.02 -19.43 -17.15
N SER A 15 -13.18 -19.21 -17.74
CA SER A 15 -13.99 -18.00 -17.56
C SER A 15 -14.54 -17.89 -16.13
N VAL A 16 -15.00 -18.99 -15.54
CA VAL A 16 -15.46 -19.04 -14.14
C VAL A 16 -14.31 -18.76 -13.18
N HIS A 17 -13.13 -19.32 -13.41
CA HIS A 17 -11.95 -19.09 -12.55
C HIS A 17 -11.46 -17.63 -12.63
N LEU A 18 -11.42 -17.03 -13.83
CA LEU A 18 -11.06 -15.61 -14.02
C LEU A 18 -12.06 -14.68 -13.32
N LYS A 19 -13.36 -14.96 -13.44
CA LYS A 19 -14.41 -14.18 -12.79
C LYS A 19 -14.33 -14.26 -11.26
N SER A 20 -14.06 -15.44 -10.70
CA SER A 20 -13.87 -15.64 -9.27
C SER A 20 -12.65 -14.88 -8.73
N SER A 21 -11.53 -14.86 -9.47
CA SER A 21 -10.33 -14.12 -9.06
C SER A 21 -10.55 -12.61 -9.05
N THR A 22 -11.28 -12.08 -10.03
CA THR A 22 -11.61 -10.66 -10.12
C THR A 22 -12.51 -10.20 -8.96
N VAL A 23 -13.54 -10.98 -8.63
CA VAL A 23 -14.42 -10.66 -7.49
C VAL A 23 -13.64 -10.63 -6.18
N ARG A 24 -12.74 -11.57 -5.96
CA ARG A 24 -11.88 -11.61 -4.77
C ARG A 24 -10.96 -10.39 -4.67
N GLU A 25 -10.38 -9.94 -5.77
CA GLU A 25 -9.56 -8.72 -5.80
C GLU A 25 -10.38 -7.47 -5.44
N TRP A 26 -11.58 -7.33 -5.98
CA TRP A 26 -12.46 -6.20 -5.64
C TRP A 26 -12.95 -6.24 -4.19
N MET A 27 -13.26 -7.40 -3.66
CA MET A 27 -13.61 -7.55 -2.24
C MET A 27 -12.42 -7.13 -1.35
N MET A 28 -11.21 -7.60 -1.67
CA MET A 28 -10.01 -7.22 -0.92
C MET A 28 -9.72 -5.71 -1.03
N PHE A 29 -9.93 -5.10 -2.21
CA PHE A 29 -9.82 -3.67 -2.40
C PHE A 29 -10.74 -2.89 -1.44
N ILE A 30 -12.03 -3.28 -1.38
CA ILE A 30 -13.00 -2.64 -0.48
C ILE A 30 -12.57 -2.81 0.99
N VAL A 31 -12.15 -4.00 1.38
CA VAL A 31 -11.67 -4.28 2.74
C VAL A 31 -10.46 -3.42 3.10
N LEU A 32 -9.46 -3.34 2.21
CA LEU A 32 -8.27 -2.53 2.44
C LEU A 32 -8.58 -1.03 2.52
N VAL A 33 -9.48 -0.53 1.67
CA VAL A 33 -9.93 0.86 1.73
C VAL A 33 -10.66 1.15 3.04
N ALA A 34 -11.54 0.24 3.48
CA ALA A 34 -12.27 0.38 4.73
C ALA A 34 -11.31 0.37 5.95
N ILE A 35 -10.38 -0.59 6.02
CA ILE A 35 -9.39 -0.68 7.10
C ILE A 35 -8.48 0.55 7.10
N GLY A 36 -7.99 0.96 5.94
CA GLY A 36 -7.10 2.11 5.81
C GLY A 36 -7.78 3.41 6.21
N ALA A 37 -9.02 3.64 5.76
CA ALA A 37 -9.78 4.83 6.09
C ALA A 37 -10.19 4.87 7.58
N ALA A 38 -10.68 3.75 8.10
CA ALA A 38 -11.03 3.63 9.53
C ALA A 38 -9.81 3.84 10.42
N GLY A 39 -8.65 3.25 10.08
CA GLY A 39 -7.42 3.43 10.84
C GLY A 39 -6.95 4.89 10.84
N ARG A 40 -7.06 5.61 9.71
CA ARG A 40 -6.75 7.04 9.66
C ARG A 40 -7.68 7.88 10.53
N TRP A 41 -8.95 7.51 10.64
CA TRP A 41 -9.91 8.20 11.49
C TRP A 41 -9.67 7.94 12.98
N LEU A 42 -9.41 6.69 13.33
CA LEU A 42 -9.16 6.27 14.72
C LEU A 42 -7.87 6.84 15.27
N LEU A 43 -6.84 7.01 14.42
CA LEU A 43 -5.51 7.43 14.82
C LEU A 43 -5.21 8.92 14.50
N ARG A 44 -6.24 9.69 14.15
CA ARG A 44 -6.12 11.09 13.69
C ARG A 44 -5.44 12.03 14.67
N ASP A 45 -5.51 11.70 15.96
CA ASP A 45 -4.97 12.55 17.04
C ASP A 45 -3.45 12.36 17.22
N ILE A 46 -2.87 11.34 16.57
CA ILE A 46 -1.42 11.07 16.58
C ILE A 46 -0.84 11.54 15.24
N PRO A 47 0.04 12.55 15.23
CA PRO A 47 0.60 13.09 13.98
C PRO A 47 1.30 12.01 13.15
N ASN A 48 0.97 11.91 11.86
CA ASN A 48 1.59 10.98 10.90
C ASN A 48 1.53 9.49 11.28
N PHE A 49 0.73 9.11 12.28
CA PHE A 49 0.54 7.72 12.67
C PHE A 49 -0.67 7.12 11.96
N THR A 50 -0.44 6.31 10.91
CA THR A 50 -1.50 5.86 9.99
C THR A 50 -1.17 4.54 9.32
N PRO A 51 -2.15 3.65 9.06
CA PRO A 51 -1.92 2.39 8.35
C PRO A 51 -1.71 2.54 6.83
N ALA A 52 -1.67 3.75 6.30
CA ALA A 52 -1.69 3.99 4.85
C ALA A 52 -0.53 3.31 4.10
N ALA A 53 0.70 3.38 4.62
CA ALA A 53 1.86 2.71 4.01
C ALA A 53 1.76 1.18 4.10
N GLY A 54 1.26 0.64 5.20
CA GLY A 54 0.99 -0.80 5.34
C GLY A 54 -0.02 -1.31 4.33
N VAL A 55 -1.15 -0.60 4.17
CA VAL A 55 -2.15 -0.89 3.14
C VAL A 55 -1.55 -0.82 1.73
N ALA A 56 -0.71 0.17 1.47
CA ALA A 56 -0.04 0.33 0.17
C ALA A 56 0.93 -0.82 -0.15
N ILE A 57 1.73 -1.27 0.83
CA ILE A 57 2.62 -2.45 0.69
C ILE A 57 1.79 -3.71 0.44
N PHE A 58 0.74 -3.94 1.24
CA PHE A 58 -0.16 -5.08 1.04
C PHE A 58 -0.78 -5.08 -0.36
N ALA A 59 -1.30 -3.94 -0.80
CA ALA A 59 -1.90 -3.79 -2.13
C ALA A 59 -0.89 -4.12 -3.25
N GLY A 60 0.35 -3.66 -3.11
CA GLY A 60 1.42 -3.94 -4.07
C GLY A 60 1.78 -5.42 -4.18
N LEU A 61 1.69 -6.17 -3.07
CA LEU A 61 1.94 -7.62 -3.04
C LEU A 61 0.74 -8.43 -3.51
N TYR A 62 -0.47 -8.04 -3.10
CA TYR A 62 -1.67 -8.84 -3.28
C TYR A 62 -2.26 -8.73 -4.68
N PHE A 63 -2.40 -7.51 -5.22
CA PHE A 63 -3.08 -7.31 -6.50
C PHE A 63 -2.21 -7.71 -7.68
N SER A 64 -2.80 -8.49 -8.60
CA SER A 64 -2.14 -8.86 -9.85
C SER A 64 -1.98 -7.63 -10.76
N THR A 65 -3.01 -6.78 -10.85
CA THR A 65 -2.99 -5.58 -11.69
C THR A 65 -2.34 -4.39 -10.98
N PRO A 66 -1.36 -3.70 -11.62
CA PRO A 66 -0.75 -2.50 -11.04
C PRO A 66 -1.75 -1.39 -10.75
N ALA A 67 -2.76 -1.23 -11.60
CA ALA A 67 -3.77 -0.19 -11.45
C ALA A 67 -4.54 -0.32 -10.12
N LEU A 68 -5.03 -1.53 -9.80
CA LEU A 68 -5.77 -1.75 -8.55
C LEU A 68 -4.88 -1.56 -7.32
N ALA A 69 -3.60 -1.98 -7.42
CA ALA A 69 -2.64 -1.77 -6.35
C ALA A 69 -2.40 -0.27 -6.07
N LEU A 70 -2.23 0.55 -7.11
CA LEU A 70 -2.01 1.99 -6.99
C LEU A 70 -3.28 2.74 -6.57
N LEU A 71 -4.45 2.31 -7.04
CA LEU A 71 -5.74 2.91 -6.66
C LEU A 71 -6.06 2.71 -5.19
N THR A 72 -5.58 1.65 -4.55
CA THR A 72 -5.91 1.33 -3.15
C THR A 72 -5.51 2.45 -2.18
N PRO A 73 -4.24 2.88 -2.07
CA PRO A 73 -3.88 3.97 -1.15
C PRO A 73 -4.52 5.30 -1.53
N LEU A 74 -4.75 5.57 -2.82
CA LEU A 74 -5.44 6.77 -3.27
C LEU A 74 -6.91 6.77 -2.81
N ALA A 75 -7.61 5.64 -2.92
CA ALA A 75 -8.98 5.48 -2.44
C ALA A 75 -9.06 5.61 -0.90
N VAL A 76 -8.09 5.05 -0.15
CA VAL A 76 -7.98 5.27 1.30
C VAL A 76 -7.92 6.76 1.63
N MET A 77 -7.09 7.52 0.91
CA MET A 77 -6.96 8.96 1.12
C MET A 77 -8.26 9.70 0.81
N VAL A 78 -8.85 9.42 -0.35
CA VAL A 78 -10.11 10.07 -0.77
C VAL A 78 -11.22 9.80 0.24
N VAL A 79 -11.44 8.54 0.61
CA VAL A 79 -12.52 8.15 1.54
C VAL A 79 -12.28 8.74 2.93
N SER A 80 -11.06 8.68 3.46
CA SER A 80 -10.77 9.19 4.80
C SER A 80 -10.79 10.72 4.89
N ASN A 81 -10.44 11.43 3.82
CA ASN A 81 -10.48 12.90 3.81
C ASN A 81 -11.90 13.47 3.82
N ILE A 82 -12.97 12.67 3.59
CA ILE A 82 -14.35 13.12 3.72
C ILE A 82 -14.67 13.60 5.14
N GLY A 83 -14.00 13.06 6.17
CA GLY A 83 -14.22 13.44 7.57
C GLY A 83 -12.98 13.92 8.31
N LEU A 84 -11.85 14.00 7.65
CA LEU A 84 -10.63 14.60 8.19
C LEU A 84 -10.42 15.97 7.57
N GLN A 85 -9.80 16.90 8.33
CA GLN A 85 -9.42 18.20 7.77
C GLN A 85 -8.51 18.00 6.58
N SER A 86 -8.91 18.57 5.45
CA SER A 86 -8.12 18.58 4.21
C SER A 86 -6.88 19.45 4.39
N TYR A 87 -5.79 19.07 3.74
CA TYR A 87 -4.62 19.95 3.60
C TYR A 87 -5.06 21.25 2.94
N GLY A 88 -4.81 22.40 3.58
CA GLY A 88 -5.21 23.72 3.08
C GLY A 88 -4.54 24.15 1.77
N ASN A 89 -3.61 23.33 1.25
CA ASN A 89 -2.85 23.56 0.02
C ASN A 89 -2.95 22.33 -0.90
N TRP A 90 -3.49 22.52 -2.10
CA TRP A 90 -3.63 21.47 -3.13
C TRP A 90 -2.29 20.86 -3.55
N GLY A 91 -1.21 21.67 -3.58
CA GLY A 91 0.13 21.18 -3.89
C GLY A 91 0.62 20.18 -2.85
N MET A 92 0.42 20.47 -1.56
CA MET A 92 0.77 19.55 -0.46
C MET A 92 -0.06 18.27 -0.51
N LEU A 93 -1.35 18.39 -0.81
CA LEU A 93 -2.21 17.22 -1.01
C LEU A 93 -1.68 16.32 -2.12
N ALA A 94 -1.34 16.89 -3.28
CA ALA A 94 -0.78 16.13 -4.41
C ALA A 94 0.53 15.42 -4.05
N VAL A 95 1.42 16.09 -3.29
CA VAL A 95 2.67 15.49 -2.82
C VAL A 95 2.43 14.31 -1.89
N VAL A 96 1.50 14.43 -0.94
CA VAL A 96 1.16 13.33 -0.02
C VAL A 96 0.57 12.14 -0.79
N TYR A 97 -0.32 12.39 -1.75
CA TYR A 97 -0.88 11.32 -2.59
C TYR A 97 0.19 10.64 -3.43
N ALA A 98 1.12 11.41 -4.02
CA ALA A 98 2.24 10.86 -4.78
C ALA A 98 3.18 10.04 -3.88
N ALA A 99 3.47 10.52 -2.66
CA ALA A 99 4.31 9.81 -1.70
C ALA A 99 3.75 8.44 -1.32
N LEU A 100 2.43 8.29 -1.24
CA LEU A 100 1.76 7.02 -0.91
C LEU A 100 1.79 5.99 -2.04
N LEU A 101 2.14 6.38 -3.26
CA LEU A 101 2.36 5.43 -4.36
C LEU A 101 3.72 4.72 -4.23
N PHE A 102 4.69 5.35 -3.57
CA PHE A 102 6.03 4.80 -3.41
C PHE A 102 6.06 3.43 -2.72
N PRO A 103 5.38 3.19 -1.58
CA PRO A 103 5.31 1.87 -0.95
C PRO A 103 4.76 0.78 -1.88
N VAL A 104 3.73 1.08 -2.68
CA VAL A 104 3.18 0.15 -3.68
C VAL A 104 4.25 -0.25 -4.69
N LEU A 105 4.93 0.74 -5.27
CA LEU A 105 5.99 0.50 -6.27
C LEU A 105 7.15 -0.27 -5.66
N LEU A 106 7.57 0.13 -4.45
CA LEU A 106 8.67 -0.51 -3.73
C LEU A 106 8.40 -1.99 -3.50
N SER A 107 7.21 -2.35 -2.97
CA SER A 107 6.85 -3.75 -2.72
C SER A 107 6.79 -4.56 -4.02
N ARG A 108 6.32 -3.98 -5.12
CA ARG A 108 6.28 -4.65 -6.42
C ARG A 108 7.66 -4.87 -7.03
N VAL A 109 8.55 -3.89 -6.92
CA VAL A 109 9.93 -3.97 -7.44
C VAL A 109 10.78 -4.96 -6.64
N LEU A 110 10.66 -4.94 -5.31
CA LEU A 110 11.46 -5.79 -4.44
C LEU A 110 10.91 -7.22 -4.29
N SER A 111 9.65 -7.46 -4.68
CA SER A 111 9.08 -8.80 -4.64
C SER A 111 9.45 -9.62 -5.88
N GLN A 112 9.59 -10.93 -5.67
CA GLN A 112 9.77 -11.91 -6.73
C GLN A 112 8.48 -12.69 -6.95
N SER A 113 8.23 -13.11 -8.20
CA SER A 113 7.08 -13.95 -8.50
C SER A 113 7.46 -15.41 -8.27
N GLU A 114 6.86 -16.02 -7.26
CA GLU A 114 6.98 -17.44 -6.96
C GLU A 114 5.59 -18.09 -7.04
N SER A 115 5.44 -19.09 -7.89
CA SER A 115 4.16 -19.83 -8.07
C SER A 115 2.95 -18.92 -8.30
N GLY A 116 3.13 -17.83 -9.07
CA GLY A 116 2.07 -16.87 -9.36
C GLY A 116 1.75 -15.87 -8.23
N ARG A 117 2.52 -15.89 -7.15
CA ARG A 117 2.42 -14.97 -6.01
C ARG A 117 3.69 -14.12 -5.87
N ARG A 118 3.53 -12.93 -5.29
CA ARG A 118 4.67 -12.04 -4.99
C ARG A 118 5.20 -12.36 -3.61
N ARG A 119 6.51 -12.56 -3.47
CA ARG A 119 7.16 -12.75 -2.17
C ARG A 119 8.32 -11.80 -2.00
N LEU A 120 8.44 -11.23 -0.80
CA LEU A 120 9.57 -10.40 -0.42
C LEU A 120 10.66 -11.28 0.21
N ARG A 121 11.91 -11.03 -0.18
CA ARG A 121 13.06 -11.55 0.58
C ARG A 121 13.20 -10.76 1.89
N PRO A 122 13.88 -11.29 2.92
CA PRO A 122 14.08 -10.57 4.19
C PRO A 122 14.64 -9.16 4.03
N THR A 123 15.59 -8.95 3.11
CA THR A 123 16.12 -7.62 2.78
C THR A 123 15.06 -6.69 2.17
N GLY A 124 14.16 -7.23 1.35
CA GLY A 124 13.01 -6.49 0.81
C GLY A 124 11.99 -6.13 1.88
N MET A 125 11.75 -7.00 2.86
CA MET A 125 10.87 -6.71 4.01
C MET A 125 11.42 -5.56 4.84
N LEU A 126 12.73 -5.57 5.15
CA LEU A 126 13.39 -4.47 5.86
C LEU A 126 13.32 -3.16 5.08
N ALA A 127 13.58 -3.21 3.77
CA ALA A 127 13.49 -2.03 2.91
C ALA A 127 12.07 -1.48 2.87
N CYS A 128 11.05 -2.34 2.73
CA CYS A 128 9.65 -1.93 2.79
C CYS A 128 9.26 -1.35 4.16
N GLY A 129 9.87 -1.80 5.26
CA GLY A 129 9.59 -1.28 6.60
C GLY A 129 10.15 0.12 6.86
N VAL A 130 11.25 0.49 6.20
CA VAL A 130 11.99 1.73 6.53
C VAL A 130 11.93 2.78 5.42
N LEU A 131 12.07 2.39 4.15
CA LEU A 131 12.17 3.36 3.05
C LEU A 131 10.91 4.21 2.83
N PRO A 132 9.67 3.71 3.05
CA PRO A 132 8.48 4.54 2.93
C PRO A 132 8.50 5.75 3.84
N SER A 133 8.83 5.57 5.13
CA SER A 133 8.90 6.67 6.10
C SER A 133 9.98 7.69 5.74
N ILE A 134 11.15 7.24 5.30
CA ILE A 134 12.23 8.12 4.85
C ILE A 134 11.79 8.91 3.62
N PHE A 135 11.24 8.24 2.62
CA PHE A 135 10.78 8.88 1.39
C PHE A 135 9.68 9.90 1.66
N PHE A 136 8.69 9.52 2.46
CA PHE A 136 7.61 10.42 2.88
C PHE A 136 8.16 11.65 3.60
N PHE A 137 9.04 11.47 4.58
CA PHE A 137 9.67 12.54 5.34
C PHE A 137 10.43 13.50 4.42
N LEU A 138 11.25 12.99 3.52
CA LEU A 138 12.04 13.83 2.60
C LEU A 138 11.14 14.62 1.65
N LEU A 139 10.18 13.93 1.02
CA LEU A 139 9.35 14.53 -0.01
C LEU A 139 8.38 15.58 0.57
N THR A 140 7.72 15.27 1.69
CA THR A 140 6.73 16.20 2.27
C THR A 140 7.37 17.43 2.90
N ASN A 141 8.53 17.29 3.57
CA ASN A 141 9.21 18.43 4.13
C ASN A 141 9.87 19.30 3.05
N PHE A 142 10.35 18.71 1.96
CA PHE A 142 10.75 19.47 0.79
C PHE A 142 9.57 20.31 0.24
N ALA A 143 8.38 19.70 0.13
CA ALA A 143 7.19 20.42 -0.33
C ALA A 143 6.76 21.54 0.63
N VAL A 144 6.87 21.34 1.93
CA VAL A 144 6.61 22.39 2.94
C VAL A 144 7.57 23.56 2.78
N TRP A 145 8.86 23.29 2.60
CA TRP A 145 9.84 24.34 2.36
C TRP A 145 9.60 25.08 1.05
N PHE A 146 9.34 24.33 -0.04
CA PHE A 146 9.20 24.90 -1.38
C PHE A 146 7.91 25.72 -1.57
N GLY A 147 6.79 25.23 -1.01
CA GLY A 147 5.46 25.81 -1.26
C GLY A 147 4.82 26.56 -0.09
N GLY A 148 5.40 26.46 1.12
CA GLY A 148 4.69 26.86 2.33
C GLY A 148 4.93 28.28 2.86
N GLY A 149 5.96 28.99 2.40
CA GLY A 149 6.30 30.33 2.91
C GLY A 149 6.73 30.39 4.39
N LEU A 150 6.80 29.22 5.08
CA LEU A 150 7.18 29.12 6.49
C LEU A 150 8.69 29.25 6.69
N TYR A 151 9.49 28.92 5.71
CA TYR A 151 10.95 28.92 5.74
C TYR A 151 11.50 29.74 4.59
N ALA A 152 12.65 30.39 4.82
CA ALA A 152 13.33 31.14 3.78
C ALA A 152 13.70 30.22 2.58
N PRO A 153 13.59 30.66 1.31
CA PRO A 153 13.95 29.86 0.13
C PRO A 153 15.47 29.82 -0.05
N THR A 154 16.18 29.32 0.96
CA THR A 154 17.63 29.20 1.03
C THR A 154 18.01 27.79 1.50
N PRO A 155 19.25 27.30 1.26
CA PRO A 155 19.70 26.01 1.81
C PRO A 155 19.59 25.94 3.33
N THR A 156 19.85 27.04 4.04
CA THR A 156 19.67 27.10 5.50
C THR A 156 18.20 26.95 5.89
N GLY A 157 17.28 27.58 5.15
CA GLY A 157 15.84 27.43 5.37
C GLY A 157 15.36 26.00 5.15
N LEU A 158 15.88 25.32 4.12
CA LEU A 158 15.60 23.91 3.88
C LEU A 158 16.10 23.03 5.04
N LEU A 159 17.34 23.25 5.49
CA LEU A 159 17.91 22.51 6.62
C LEU A 159 17.07 22.71 7.89
N ASN A 160 16.66 23.96 8.18
CA ASN A 160 15.81 24.26 9.33
C ASN A 160 14.44 23.56 9.23
N CYS A 161 13.84 23.49 8.04
CA CYS A 161 12.59 22.75 7.81
C CYS A 161 12.73 21.29 8.21
N TYR A 162 13.79 20.62 7.76
CA TYR A 162 14.04 19.22 8.12
C TYR A 162 14.33 19.02 9.61
N ILE A 163 15.15 19.88 10.21
CA ILE A 163 15.46 19.81 11.65
C ILE A 163 14.18 19.90 12.49
N GLN A 164 13.30 20.85 12.18
CA GLN A 164 12.03 21.03 12.88
C GLN A 164 11.05 19.87 12.67
N ALA A 165 11.20 19.10 11.58
CA ALA A 165 10.37 17.94 11.30
C ALA A 165 10.84 16.64 11.98
N ILE A 166 12.09 16.54 12.44
CA ILE A 166 12.65 15.36 13.11
C ILE A 166 11.78 14.85 14.28
N PRO A 167 11.24 15.70 15.16
CA PRO A 167 10.39 15.25 16.27
C PRO A 167 9.11 14.52 15.82
N PHE A 168 8.64 14.76 14.59
CA PHE A 168 7.45 14.11 14.03
C PHE A 168 7.78 12.85 13.24
N TYR A 169 9.01 12.71 12.78
CA TYR A 169 9.45 11.58 11.97
C TYR A 169 9.35 10.24 12.70
N HIS A 170 9.61 10.22 14.00
CA HIS A 170 9.54 8.96 14.77
C HIS A 170 8.13 8.36 14.78
N TYR A 171 7.06 9.18 14.76
CA TYR A 171 5.68 8.68 14.64
C TYR A 171 5.46 7.99 13.30
N THR A 172 5.94 8.59 12.20
CA THR A 172 5.84 7.98 10.87
C THR A 172 6.60 6.66 10.82
N LEU A 173 7.85 6.64 11.31
CA LEU A 173 8.69 5.44 11.29
C LEU A 173 8.08 4.29 12.12
N ILE A 174 7.62 4.58 13.35
CA ILE A 174 7.00 3.56 14.20
C ILE A 174 5.70 3.05 13.57
N SER A 175 4.88 3.95 13.03
CA SER A 175 3.66 3.61 12.31
C SER A 175 3.94 2.69 11.12
N ASP A 176 4.90 3.04 10.28
CA ASP A 176 5.26 2.25 9.11
C ASP A 176 5.81 0.88 9.52
N LEU A 177 6.72 0.79 10.48
CA LEU A 177 7.23 -0.48 10.98
C LEU A 177 6.10 -1.39 11.50
N LEU A 178 5.16 -0.82 12.27
CA LEU A 178 4.03 -1.56 12.83
C LEU A 178 3.08 -2.05 11.73
N PHE A 179 2.54 -1.13 10.94
CA PHE A 179 1.48 -1.46 9.97
C PHE A 179 2.01 -2.20 8.75
N ILE A 180 3.24 -1.95 8.31
CA ILE A 180 3.87 -2.73 7.24
C ILE A 180 4.21 -4.13 7.74
N GLY A 181 4.69 -4.27 8.97
CA GLY A 181 4.90 -5.58 9.60
C GLY A 181 3.61 -6.41 9.65
N ILE A 182 2.50 -5.81 10.10
CA ILE A 182 1.17 -6.44 10.11
C ILE A 182 0.74 -6.80 8.67
N ALA A 183 0.94 -5.91 7.71
CA ALA A 183 0.54 -6.11 6.31
C ALA A 183 1.30 -7.28 5.67
N ILE A 184 2.62 -7.35 5.86
CA ILE A 184 3.46 -8.44 5.33
C ILE A 184 3.06 -9.77 6.00
N LEU A 185 2.90 -9.79 7.32
CA LEU A 185 2.49 -11.00 8.04
C LEU A 185 1.11 -11.48 7.56
N SER A 186 0.13 -10.59 7.43
CA SER A 186 -1.20 -10.92 6.94
C SER A 186 -1.17 -11.48 5.51
N TYR A 187 -0.34 -10.89 4.66
CA TYR A 187 -0.16 -11.37 3.29
C TYR A 187 0.46 -12.77 3.25
N GLU A 188 1.53 -13.03 4.01
CA GLU A 188 2.17 -14.35 4.09
C GLU A 188 1.22 -15.41 4.64
N LEU A 189 0.38 -15.07 5.62
CA LEU A 189 -0.65 -15.97 6.14
C LEU A 189 -1.68 -16.34 5.05
N ILE A 190 -2.15 -15.36 4.26
CA ILE A 190 -3.06 -15.63 3.13
C ILE A 190 -2.41 -16.59 2.13
N VAL A 191 -1.15 -16.34 1.77
CA VAL A 191 -0.41 -17.21 0.85
C VAL A 191 -0.26 -18.62 1.41
N TYR A 192 0.07 -18.74 2.70
CA TYR A 192 0.20 -20.04 3.38
C TYR A 192 -1.11 -20.84 3.37
N PHE A 193 -2.23 -20.22 3.74
CA PHE A 193 -3.54 -20.90 3.74
C PHE A 193 -4.00 -21.27 2.32
N ASP A 194 -3.74 -20.44 1.32
CA ASP A 194 -4.04 -20.78 -0.07
C ASP A 194 -3.24 -22.02 -0.53
N HIS A 195 -1.98 -22.17 -0.13
CA HIS A 195 -1.18 -23.37 -0.43
C HIS A 195 -1.73 -24.62 0.27
N LEU A 196 -2.12 -24.52 1.55
CA LEU A 196 -2.73 -25.64 2.27
C LEU A 196 -4.03 -26.12 1.60
N ASN A 197 -4.89 -25.18 1.22
CA ASN A 197 -6.16 -25.52 0.55
C ASN A 197 -5.93 -26.19 -0.81
N GLN A 198 -4.91 -25.78 -1.55
CA GLN A 198 -4.54 -26.42 -2.82
C GLN A 198 -4.00 -27.85 -2.60
N ALA A 199 -3.17 -28.08 -1.59
CA ALA A 199 -2.65 -29.41 -1.26
C ALA A 199 -3.79 -30.37 -0.90
N MET A 200 -4.71 -29.96 -0.04
CA MET A 200 -5.88 -30.78 0.35
C MET A 200 -6.83 -31.08 -0.82
N ALA A 201 -6.93 -30.17 -1.80
CA ALA A 201 -7.78 -30.38 -2.97
C ALA A 201 -7.19 -31.35 -4.00
N VAL A 202 -5.91 -31.68 -3.92
CA VAL A 202 -5.22 -32.67 -4.78
C VAL A 202 -5.33 -34.08 -4.19
N GLU A 203 -5.50 -34.21 -2.87
CA GLU A 203 -5.61 -35.51 -2.16
C GLU A 203 -7.03 -36.09 -2.17
N ASN A 204 -8.05 -35.29 -2.55
CA ASN A 204 -9.44 -35.72 -2.69
C ASN A 204 -9.84 -35.86 -4.17
#